data_28ed5771bb2273c24f77fda8bd2b57fa
#
_entry.id   28ed5771bb2273c24f77fda8bd2b57fa
#
_cell.length_a   1.000
_cell.length_b   1.000
_cell.length_c   1.000
_cell.angle_alpha   90.00
_cell.angle_beta   90.00
_cell.angle_gamma   90.00
#
_symmetry.space_group_name_H-M   'P 1'
#
loop_
_entity.id
_entity.type
_entity.pdbx_description
1 polymer ?
#
loop_
_entity_poly.entity_id
_entity_poly.type
_entity_poly.pdbx_seq_one_letter_code
_entity_poly.pdbx_strand_id
1 'polypeptide(L)'
;MANNNLLEQIENELPSIYADRLGESYAISVDHEHKKTNGQFFTPVEIARLMGTFVESREESFLKILDPGCGTAILTCALIELLVEKNLNLKKIGLTVYE
;
A
#
# COMPACT_ATOMS: atom_id res chain seq x y z
N MET A 1 -15.33 21.78 1.83
CA MET A 1 -15.61 21.12 3.09
C MET A 1 -14.42 20.33 3.59
N ALA A 2 -14.19 20.42 4.89
CA ALA A 2 -13.04 19.77 5.51
C ALA A 2 -12.98 18.26 5.27
N ASN A 3 -14.13 17.59 5.20
CA ASN A 3 -14.19 16.12 5.05
C ASN A 3 -13.62 15.62 3.73
N ASN A 4 -13.70 16.41 2.66
CA ASN A 4 -13.16 16.01 1.37
C ASN A 4 -11.64 15.96 1.38
N ASN A 5 -11.00 16.83 2.16
CA ASN A 5 -9.54 16.89 2.23
C ASN A 5 -8.94 15.67 2.94
N LEU A 6 -9.70 14.98 3.79
CA LEU A 6 -9.23 13.78 4.48
C LEU A 6 -9.03 12.60 3.53
N LEU A 7 -9.71 12.60 2.38
CA LEU A 7 -9.63 11.53 1.40
C LEU A 7 -8.63 11.81 0.28
N GLU A 8 -8.02 12.98 0.28
CA GLU A 8 -7.04 13.35 -0.72
C GLU A 8 -5.62 13.17 -0.19
N GLN A 9 -4.70 12.83 -1.08
CA GLN A 9 -3.29 12.72 -0.73
C GLN A 9 -2.74 14.09 -0.38
N ILE A 10 -2.01 14.16 0.74
CA ILE A 10 -1.35 15.38 1.18
C ILE A 10 -0.04 15.55 0.41
N GLU A 11 0.31 16.80 0.08
CA GLU A 11 1.56 17.10 -0.63
C GLU A 11 2.75 16.47 0.11
N ASN A 12 3.63 15.80 -0.65
CA ASN A 12 4.81 15.09 -0.14
C ASN A 12 4.50 13.86 0.73
N GLU A 13 3.25 13.44 0.80
CA GLU A 13 2.89 12.22 1.51
C GLU A 13 3.27 11.00 0.66
N LEU A 14 3.97 10.03 1.28
CA LEU A 14 4.29 8.77 0.61
C LEU A 14 3.01 7.98 0.30
N PRO A 15 2.96 7.28 -0.83
CA PRO A 15 1.80 6.47 -1.18
C PRO A 15 1.39 5.46 -0.10
N SER A 16 2.36 4.82 0.58
CA SER A 16 2.04 3.86 1.66
C SER A 16 1.38 4.55 2.85
N ILE A 17 1.80 5.76 3.19
CA ILE A 17 1.22 6.54 4.29
C ILE A 17 -0.21 6.96 3.92
N TYR A 18 -0.41 7.38 2.69
CA TYR A 18 -1.74 7.71 2.20
C TYR A 18 -2.68 6.49 2.23
N ALA A 19 -2.18 5.33 1.75
CA ALA A 19 -2.95 4.09 1.77
C ALA A 19 -3.33 3.68 3.19
N ASP A 20 -2.41 3.84 4.15
CA ASP A 20 -2.65 3.55 5.56
C ASP A 20 -3.76 4.44 6.12
N ARG A 21 -3.70 5.71 5.82
CA ARG A 21 -4.70 6.70 6.26
C ARG A 21 -6.08 6.39 5.67
N LEU A 22 -6.14 6.00 4.40
CA LEU A 22 -7.39 5.59 3.77
C LEU A 22 -7.97 4.33 4.43
N GLY A 23 -7.10 3.37 4.74
CA GLY A 23 -7.51 2.13 5.41
C GLY A 23 -8.09 2.40 6.79
N GLU A 24 -7.45 3.26 7.58
CA GLU A 24 -7.95 3.66 8.90
C GLU A 24 -9.30 4.37 8.80
N SER A 25 -9.43 5.30 7.86
CA SER A 25 -10.66 6.03 7.63
C SER A 25 -11.82 5.09 7.26
N TYR A 26 -11.56 4.12 6.39
CA TYR A 26 -12.54 3.11 6.03
C TYR A 26 -12.92 2.24 7.24
N ALA A 27 -11.94 1.82 8.02
CA ALA A 27 -12.16 0.98 9.19
C ALA A 27 -13.05 1.66 10.23
N ILE A 28 -12.96 2.97 10.37
CA ILE A 28 -13.81 3.73 11.29
C ILE A 28 -15.25 3.81 10.76
N SER A 29 -15.41 3.93 9.45
CA SER A 29 -16.74 4.13 8.82
C SER A 29 -17.55 2.84 8.67
N VAL A 30 -16.92 1.67 8.82
CA VAL A 30 -17.56 0.36 8.62
C VAL A 30 -17.67 -0.35 9.97
N ASP A 31 -18.82 -0.97 10.26
CA ASP A 31 -19.00 -1.65 11.52
C ASP A 31 -18.17 -2.94 11.61
N HIS A 32 -17.93 -3.38 12.83
CA HIS A 32 -17.06 -4.53 13.12
C HIS A 32 -17.59 -5.83 12.50
N GLU A 33 -18.89 -6.04 12.53
CA GLU A 33 -19.49 -7.26 11.98
C GLU A 33 -19.33 -7.35 10.47
N HIS A 34 -19.47 -6.23 9.76
CA HIS A 34 -19.24 -6.17 8.33
C HIS A 34 -17.79 -6.53 7.99
N LYS A 35 -16.83 -5.94 8.72
CA LYS A 35 -15.41 -6.25 8.52
C LYS A 35 -15.10 -7.72 8.78
N LYS A 36 -15.64 -8.28 9.86
CA LYS A 36 -15.42 -9.68 10.23
C LYS A 36 -16.01 -10.63 9.18
N THR A 37 -17.22 -10.35 8.72
CA THR A 37 -17.92 -11.19 7.75
C THR A 37 -17.21 -11.20 6.39
N ASN A 38 -16.68 -10.05 5.96
CA ASN A 38 -16.04 -9.90 4.65
C ASN A 38 -14.52 -10.02 4.70
N GLY A 39 -13.93 -10.23 5.87
CA GLY A 39 -12.48 -10.29 6.03
C GLY A 39 -11.78 -8.98 5.69
N GLN A 40 -12.45 -7.86 5.90
CA GLN A 40 -11.95 -6.55 5.52
C GLN A 40 -11.16 -5.88 6.63
N PHE A 41 -9.98 -6.43 6.92
CA PHE A 41 -9.04 -5.86 7.87
C PHE A 41 -7.82 -5.37 7.09
N PHE A 42 -7.47 -4.11 7.28
CA PHE A 42 -6.35 -3.51 6.56
C PHE A 42 -5.04 -3.68 7.32
N THR A 43 -3.97 -3.89 6.57
CA THR A 43 -2.63 -4.03 7.15
C THR A 43 -2.09 -2.63 7.52
N PRO A 44 -1.62 -2.43 8.76
CA PRO A 44 -0.95 -1.17 9.11
C PRO A 44 0.34 -0.99 8.32
N VAL A 45 0.74 0.27 8.10
CA VAL A 45 1.92 0.59 7.28
C VAL A 45 3.20 -0.02 7.85
N GLU A 46 3.35 -0.09 9.16
CA GLU A 46 4.52 -0.66 9.82
C GLU A 46 4.67 -2.14 9.48
N ILE A 47 3.56 -2.87 9.48
CA ILE A 47 3.55 -4.29 9.12
C ILE A 47 3.81 -4.47 7.63
N ALA A 48 3.21 -3.62 6.79
CA ALA A 48 3.43 -3.67 5.35
C ALA A 48 4.91 -3.46 5.02
N ARG A 49 5.57 -2.53 5.68
CA ARG A 49 7.00 -2.28 5.49
C ARG A 49 7.85 -3.46 5.96
N LEU A 50 7.50 -4.04 7.11
CA LEU A 50 8.19 -5.25 7.59
C LEU A 50 8.08 -6.39 6.57
N MET A 51 6.89 -6.62 6.03
CA MET A 51 6.69 -7.66 5.01
C MET A 51 7.50 -7.38 3.76
N GLY A 52 7.61 -6.12 3.36
CA GLY A 52 8.42 -5.71 2.21
C GLY A 52 9.90 -6.01 2.38
N THR A 53 10.40 -6.02 3.61
CA THR A 53 11.84 -6.33 3.86
C THR A 53 12.20 -7.76 3.59
N PHE A 54 11.23 -8.68 3.50
CA PHE A 54 11.49 -10.08 3.18
C PHE A 54 11.76 -10.31 1.69
N VAL A 55 11.47 -9.33 0.85
CA VAL A 55 11.75 -9.43 -0.59
C VAL A 55 13.22 -9.18 -0.84
N GLU A 56 13.86 -10.08 -1.58
CA GLU A 56 15.28 -9.94 -1.90
C GLU A 56 15.51 -8.77 -2.86
N SER A 57 16.61 -8.07 -2.63
CA SER A 57 17.04 -6.99 -3.52
C SER A 57 17.44 -7.57 -4.88
N ARG A 58 16.96 -6.96 -5.95
CA ARG A 58 17.27 -7.33 -7.32
C ARG A 58 17.91 -6.17 -8.06
N GLU A 59 18.81 -6.47 -8.97
CA GLU A 59 19.51 -5.44 -9.75
C GLU A 59 18.85 -5.17 -11.11
N GLU A 60 17.68 -5.74 -11.35
CA GLU A 60 16.97 -5.59 -12.60
C GLU A 60 16.44 -4.17 -12.78
N SER A 61 16.43 -3.69 -14.03
CA SER A 61 15.90 -2.35 -14.33
C SER A 61 14.38 -2.33 -14.48
N PHE A 62 13.77 -3.49 -14.67
CA PHE A 62 12.31 -3.63 -14.82
C PHE A 62 11.82 -4.77 -13.95
N LEU A 63 10.84 -4.49 -13.10
CA LEU A 63 10.21 -5.49 -12.24
C LEU A 63 8.70 -5.54 -12.50
N LYS A 64 8.15 -6.73 -12.42
CA LYS A 64 6.71 -6.96 -12.48
C LYS A 64 6.22 -7.37 -11.11
N ILE A 65 5.14 -6.74 -10.66
CA ILE A 65 4.54 -7.01 -9.36
C ILE A 65 3.06 -7.35 -9.57
N LEU A 66 2.63 -8.43 -8.91
CA LEU A 66 1.23 -8.83 -8.89
C LEU A 66 0.71 -8.75 -7.46
N ASP A 67 -0.35 -8.00 -7.25
CA ASP A 67 -1.05 -7.92 -5.97
C ASP A 67 -2.48 -8.40 -6.16
N PRO A 68 -2.79 -9.64 -5.78
CA PRO A 68 -4.11 -10.23 -6.05
C PRO A 68 -5.22 -9.77 -5.11
N GLY A 69 -4.90 -9.07 -4.02
CA GLY A 69 -5.90 -8.56 -3.09
C GLY A 69 -5.45 -7.23 -2.55
N CYS A 70 -5.43 -6.20 -3.40
CA CYS A 70 -4.72 -4.96 -3.09
C CYS A 70 -5.38 -4.08 -2.03
N GLY A 71 -6.71 -4.14 -1.86
CA GLY A 71 -7.39 -3.19 -0.96
C GLY A 71 -7.01 -1.76 -1.28
N THR A 72 -6.40 -1.04 -0.32
CA THR A 72 -5.86 0.31 -0.54
C THR A 72 -4.48 0.30 -1.18
N ALA A 73 -3.98 -0.89 -1.54
CA ALA A 73 -2.65 -1.11 -2.14
C ALA A 73 -1.48 -0.78 -1.20
N ILE A 74 -1.69 -0.89 0.11
CA ILE A 74 -0.66 -0.53 1.08
C ILE A 74 0.57 -1.44 1.00
N LEU A 75 0.38 -2.74 0.80
CA LEU A 75 1.50 -3.68 0.66
C LEU A 75 2.33 -3.36 -0.58
N THR A 76 1.66 -3.12 -1.70
CA THR A 76 2.32 -2.74 -2.95
C THR A 76 3.08 -1.43 -2.82
N CYS A 77 2.46 -0.42 -2.23
CA CYS A 77 3.10 0.88 -2.03
C CYS A 77 4.35 0.77 -1.16
N ALA A 78 4.25 0.06 -0.04
CA ALA A 78 5.39 -0.13 0.86
C ALA A 78 6.53 -0.89 0.17
N LEU A 79 6.20 -1.94 -0.60
CA LEU A 79 7.19 -2.70 -1.34
C LEU A 79 7.90 -1.85 -2.39
N ILE A 80 7.15 -1.09 -3.18
CA ILE A 80 7.72 -0.23 -4.22
C ILE A 80 8.65 0.81 -3.62
N GLU A 81 8.24 1.43 -2.51
CA GLU A 81 9.09 2.42 -1.82
C GLU A 81 10.42 1.81 -1.37
N LEU A 82 10.39 0.59 -0.83
CA LEU A 82 11.60 -0.13 -0.43
C LEU A 82 12.47 -0.51 -1.63
N LEU A 83 11.86 -0.98 -2.71
CA LEU A 83 12.60 -1.35 -3.92
C LEU A 83 13.29 -0.15 -4.56
N VAL A 84 12.63 0.99 -4.59
CA VAL A 84 13.20 2.22 -5.13
C VAL A 84 14.41 2.67 -4.30
N GLU A 85 14.34 2.53 -2.98
CA GLU A 85 15.46 2.85 -2.10
C GLU A 85 16.66 1.92 -2.29
N LYS A 86 16.41 0.61 -2.48
CA LYS A 86 17.47 -0.40 -2.50
C LYS A 86 18.06 -0.65 -3.87
N ASN A 87 17.30 -0.42 -4.94
CA ASN A 87 17.72 -0.72 -6.29
C ASN A 87 17.80 0.55 -7.13
N LEU A 88 19.00 1.13 -7.19
CA LEU A 88 19.26 2.36 -7.93
C LEU A 88 19.15 2.18 -9.46
N ASN A 89 19.18 0.93 -9.94
CA ASN A 89 19.06 0.63 -11.36
C ASN A 89 17.62 0.44 -11.81
N LEU A 90 16.68 0.42 -10.88
CA LEU A 90 15.27 0.21 -11.18
C LEU A 90 14.72 1.42 -11.92
N LYS A 91 14.20 1.21 -13.13
CA LYS A 91 13.67 2.27 -14.00
C LYS A 91 12.19 2.13 -14.28
N LYS A 92 11.65 0.91 -14.14
CA LYS A 92 10.26 0.65 -14.51
C LYS A 92 9.68 -0.46 -13.66
N ILE A 93 8.44 -0.28 -13.23
CA ILE A 93 7.67 -1.29 -12.52
C ILE A 93 6.37 -1.53 -13.28
N GLY A 94 6.11 -2.78 -13.63
CA GLY A 94 4.81 -3.20 -14.16
C GLY A 94 3.97 -3.73 -13.01
N LEU A 95 2.89 -3.04 -12.68
CA LEU A 95 2.03 -3.40 -11.56
C LEU A 95 0.69 -3.90 -12.05
N THR A 96 0.29 -5.08 -11.57
CA THR A 96 -1.05 -5.61 -11.78
C THR A 96 -1.70 -5.83 -10.43
N VAL A 97 -2.87 -5.24 -10.22
CA VAL A 97 -3.61 -5.36 -8.97
C VAL A 97 -5.01 -5.88 -9.22
N TYR A 98 -5.48 -6.68 -8.28
CA TYR A 98 -6.87 -7.16 -8.25
C TYR A 98 -7.45 -6.86 -6.88
N GLU A 99 -8.73 -6.56 -6.87
CA GLU A 99 -9.44 -6.32 -5.63
C GLU A 99 -10.37 -7.50 -5.28
#